data_ad668c5ad1d5bacf2bbf9adcc846bc9e
#
_entry.id   ad668c5ad1d5bacf2bbf9adcc846bc9e
#
_cell.length_a   1.000
_cell.length_b   1.000
_cell.length_c   1.000
_cell.angle_alpha   90.00
_cell.angle_beta   90.00
_cell.angle_gamma   90.00
#
_symmetry.space_group_name_H-M   'P 1'
#
loop_
_entity.id
_entity.type
_entity.pdbx_description
1 polymer ?
#
loop_
_entity_poly.entity_id
_entity_poly.type
_entity_poly.pdbx_seq_one_letter_code
_entity_poly.pdbx_strand_id
1 'polypeptide(L)'
;MDKAKKNTVIHAAADRMAANYKSSQIPMYGDALRMPNRNAVIEIIRDCQKLIFPVYYGDRDLLKLPPEQYSALLMEHIHEKLTRQITLTMPECDENCEVAYAISTAFIKRIPAIQELLLKDLSANFEGDPAAYSKEEVLLSYPGMFAIFIYRIAHELYENKVAMIPRMMSEYAHSQTGIDINPGAKIGEYFFIDHGTGVVVGETTIIGDNVKLYQGATLGALSPAGMATNPNVRRHPKVGNNVVIYANSTLLGGATEIGDNVIVGGNAFLTSSVEPDTIVSVKTPELTFRGKRHKE
;
A
#
# COMPACT_ATOMS: atom_id res chain seq x y z
N MET A 1 19.48 46.00 -4.97
CA MET A 1 19.99 45.34 -3.75
C MET A 1 21.42 44.93 -4.03
N ASP A 2 22.37 45.45 -3.28
CA ASP A 2 23.82 45.32 -3.51
C ASP A 2 24.25 43.84 -3.46
N LYS A 3 25.01 43.37 -4.47
CA LYS A 3 25.49 42.00 -4.61
C LYS A 3 26.27 41.50 -3.37
N ALA A 4 26.96 42.42 -2.70
CA ALA A 4 27.71 42.18 -1.45
C ALA A 4 26.75 41.86 -0.28
N LYS A 5 25.68 42.64 -0.11
CA LYS A 5 24.66 42.40 0.95
C LYS A 5 23.91 41.05 0.74
N LYS A 6 23.62 40.69 -0.52
CA LYS A 6 23.00 39.40 -0.84
C LYS A 6 23.93 38.24 -0.47
N ASN A 7 25.20 38.35 -0.72
CA ASN A 7 26.18 37.31 -0.39
C ASN A 7 26.34 37.12 1.12
N THR A 8 26.36 38.20 1.89
CA THR A 8 26.42 38.11 3.37
C THR A 8 25.23 37.42 3.99
N VAL A 9 24.00 37.68 3.49
CA VAL A 9 22.78 37.01 3.96
C VAL A 9 22.79 35.51 3.63
N ILE A 10 23.26 35.14 2.42
CA ILE A 10 23.33 33.72 2.01
C ILE A 10 24.33 32.96 2.90
N HIS A 11 25.52 33.52 3.13
CA HIS A 11 26.53 32.88 3.99
C HIS A 11 26.04 32.72 5.43
N ALA A 12 25.45 33.77 6.03
CA ALA A 12 24.88 33.66 7.37
C ALA A 12 23.77 32.58 7.46
N ALA A 13 22.94 32.46 6.42
CA ALA A 13 21.93 31.39 6.37
C ALA A 13 22.57 30.01 6.21
N ALA A 14 23.63 29.87 5.39
CA ALA A 14 24.37 28.63 5.22
C ALA A 14 25.04 28.17 6.52
N ASP A 15 25.68 29.09 7.24
CA ASP A 15 26.30 28.79 8.54
C ASP A 15 25.26 28.27 9.55
N ARG A 16 24.08 28.90 9.58
CA ARG A 16 22.97 28.44 10.43
C ARG A 16 22.45 27.07 10.01
N MET A 17 22.33 26.79 8.71
CA MET A 17 21.98 25.47 8.21
C MET A 17 23.02 24.41 8.60
N ALA A 18 24.31 24.72 8.48
CA ALA A 18 25.39 23.83 8.89
C ALA A 18 25.37 23.52 10.39
N ALA A 19 25.01 24.50 11.23
CA ALA A 19 24.80 24.30 12.66
C ALA A 19 23.60 23.38 12.95
N ASN A 20 22.50 23.54 12.20
CA ASN A 20 21.33 22.67 12.31
C ASN A 20 21.67 21.22 11.92
N TYR A 21 22.46 21.01 10.87
CA TYR A 21 22.90 19.65 10.48
C TYR A 21 23.68 18.97 11.62
N LYS A 22 24.54 19.70 12.31
CA LYS A 22 25.34 19.16 13.43
C LYS A 22 24.51 18.85 14.69
N SER A 23 23.44 19.61 14.93
CA SER A 23 22.57 19.45 16.09
C SER A 23 21.39 18.50 15.88
N SER A 24 21.20 18.00 14.67
CA SER A 24 20.09 17.10 14.33
C SER A 24 20.22 15.73 15.02
N GLN A 25 19.09 15.17 15.46
CA GLN A 25 19.02 13.81 16.00
C GLN A 25 19.14 12.73 14.90
N ILE A 26 18.91 13.10 13.65
CA ILE A 26 19.09 12.25 12.48
C ILE A 26 20.26 12.75 11.64
N PRO A 27 21.02 11.88 10.96
CA PRO A 27 22.07 12.30 10.05
C PRO A 27 21.50 13.16 8.92
N MET A 28 21.98 14.41 8.83
CA MET A 28 21.50 15.40 7.84
C MET A 28 22.51 15.68 6.72
N TYR A 29 23.78 15.33 6.93
CA TYR A 29 24.87 15.62 5.99
C TYR A 29 26.02 14.63 6.14
N GLY A 30 26.64 14.23 5.02
CA GLY A 30 27.78 13.30 4.96
C GLY A 30 27.40 11.96 4.30
N ASP A 31 28.41 11.13 4.05
CA ASP A 31 28.26 9.85 3.33
C ASP A 31 27.95 8.66 4.28
N ALA A 32 27.83 8.92 5.58
CA ALA A 32 27.77 7.87 6.60
C ALA A 32 26.43 7.10 6.62
N LEU A 33 25.36 7.63 6.02
CA LEU A 33 24.04 7.02 6.04
C LEU A 33 23.67 6.42 4.70
N ARG A 34 23.62 5.10 4.64
CA ARG A 34 23.13 4.36 3.49
C ARG A 34 21.61 4.22 3.61
N MET A 35 20.85 4.83 2.70
CA MET A 35 19.39 4.78 2.68
C MET A 35 18.87 4.42 1.29
N PRO A 36 17.78 3.64 1.20
CA PRO A 36 17.14 3.36 -0.08
C PRO A 36 16.64 4.66 -0.71
N ASN A 37 16.77 4.75 -2.03
CA ASN A 37 16.31 5.89 -2.79
C ASN A 37 14.83 5.75 -3.15
N ARG A 38 13.99 6.70 -2.72
CA ARG A 38 12.54 6.67 -2.96
C ARG A 38 12.19 6.58 -4.45
N ASN A 39 12.89 7.30 -5.31
CA ASN A 39 12.61 7.27 -6.75
C ASN A 39 12.99 5.92 -7.37
N ALA A 40 14.09 5.31 -6.94
CA ALA A 40 14.48 3.97 -7.39
C ALA A 40 13.44 2.90 -6.94
N VAL A 41 12.87 3.03 -5.74
CA VAL A 41 11.77 2.15 -5.28
C VAL A 41 10.52 2.34 -6.15
N ILE A 42 10.17 3.57 -6.51
CA ILE A 42 9.05 3.85 -7.43
C ILE A 42 9.32 3.29 -8.83
N GLU A 43 10.57 3.36 -9.30
CA GLU A 43 10.94 2.74 -10.58
C GLU A 43 10.78 1.22 -10.55
N ILE A 44 11.14 0.54 -9.45
CA ILE A 44 10.91 -0.90 -9.28
C ILE A 44 9.41 -1.23 -9.38
N ILE A 45 8.53 -0.43 -8.76
CA ILE A 45 7.07 -0.59 -8.89
C ILE A 45 6.65 -0.50 -10.37
N ARG A 46 7.14 0.50 -11.10
CA ARG A 46 6.83 0.69 -12.52
C ARG A 46 7.36 -0.44 -13.39
N ASP A 47 8.56 -0.95 -13.10
CA ASP A 47 9.11 -2.08 -13.82
C ASP A 47 8.33 -3.37 -13.55
N CYS A 48 7.82 -3.57 -12.31
CA CYS A 48 6.86 -4.63 -12.01
C CYS A 48 5.54 -4.47 -12.79
N GLN A 49 5.01 -3.24 -12.97
CA GLN A 49 3.82 -3.01 -13.81
C GLN A 49 4.07 -3.41 -15.26
N LYS A 50 5.22 -3.03 -15.84
CA LYS A 50 5.62 -3.41 -17.20
C LYS A 50 5.75 -4.92 -17.36
N LEU A 51 6.31 -5.60 -16.37
CA LEU A 51 6.51 -7.05 -16.40
C LEU A 51 5.19 -7.81 -16.26
N ILE A 52 4.33 -7.40 -15.32
CA ILE A 52 3.09 -8.12 -14.98
C ILE A 52 1.98 -7.85 -16.00
N PHE A 53 1.90 -6.63 -16.53
CA PHE A 53 0.90 -6.19 -17.51
C PHE A 53 1.55 -5.54 -18.74
N PRO A 54 2.32 -6.31 -19.54
CA PRO A 54 3.22 -5.75 -20.55
C PRO A 54 2.52 -4.93 -21.63
N VAL A 55 1.35 -5.36 -22.10
CA VAL A 55 0.59 -4.66 -23.17
C VAL A 55 0.14 -3.25 -22.72
N TYR A 56 -0.10 -3.07 -21.41
CA TYR A 56 -0.67 -1.85 -20.85
C TYR A 56 0.40 -0.86 -20.36
N TYR A 57 1.51 -1.35 -19.84
CA TYR A 57 2.55 -0.52 -19.23
C TYR A 57 3.94 -0.68 -19.87
N GLY A 58 4.12 -1.72 -20.72
CA GLY A 58 5.41 -2.04 -21.32
C GLY A 58 5.84 -1.08 -22.41
N ASP A 59 7.13 -1.13 -22.74
CA ASP A 59 7.69 -0.42 -23.88
C ASP A 59 7.36 -1.16 -25.17
N ARG A 60 6.79 -0.43 -26.16
CA ARG A 60 6.36 -0.99 -27.44
C ARG A 60 7.49 -1.66 -28.24
N ASP A 61 8.73 -1.15 -28.10
CA ASP A 61 9.86 -1.74 -28.81
C ASP A 61 10.32 -3.02 -28.14
N LEU A 62 10.30 -3.10 -26.82
CA LEU A 62 10.61 -4.33 -26.10
C LEU A 62 9.54 -5.41 -26.29
N LEU A 63 8.28 -5.05 -26.51
CA LEU A 63 7.18 -5.99 -26.80
C LEU A 63 7.31 -6.72 -28.16
N LYS A 64 8.29 -6.37 -28.98
CA LYS A 64 8.66 -7.12 -30.19
C LYS A 64 9.52 -8.34 -29.89
N LEU A 65 10.09 -8.44 -28.68
CA LEU A 65 10.83 -9.62 -28.23
C LEU A 65 9.87 -10.79 -27.92
N PRO A 66 10.35 -12.03 -28.04
CA PRO A 66 9.63 -13.18 -27.50
C PRO A 66 9.31 -12.98 -26.01
N PRO A 67 8.13 -13.45 -25.53
CA PRO A 67 7.69 -13.22 -24.14
C PRO A 67 8.71 -13.66 -23.09
N GLU A 68 9.43 -14.76 -23.33
CA GLU A 68 10.46 -15.28 -22.42
C GLU A 68 11.65 -14.32 -22.32
N GLN A 69 12.08 -13.74 -23.44
CA GLN A 69 13.20 -12.79 -23.48
C GLN A 69 12.80 -11.46 -22.84
N TYR A 70 11.59 -10.98 -23.13
CA TYR A 70 11.03 -9.79 -22.51
C TYR A 70 10.98 -9.92 -20.99
N SER A 71 10.41 -11.03 -20.51
CA SER A 71 10.25 -11.28 -19.07
C SER A 71 11.60 -11.44 -18.38
N ALA A 72 12.54 -12.20 -18.99
CA ALA A 72 13.89 -12.36 -18.43
C ALA A 72 14.61 -11.02 -18.28
N LEU A 73 14.58 -10.19 -19.32
CA LEU A 73 15.21 -8.87 -19.31
C LEU A 73 14.69 -7.97 -18.17
N LEU A 74 13.37 -7.91 -18.00
CA LEU A 74 12.77 -7.10 -16.92
C LEU A 74 13.02 -7.70 -15.54
N MET A 75 12.97 -9.03 -15.40
CA MET A 75 13.28 -9.70 -14.12
C MET A 75 14.72 -9.45 -13.70
N GLU A 76 15.70 -9.52 -14.61
CA GLU A 76 17.09 -9.20 -14.34
C GLU A 76 17.24 -7.74 -13.87
N HIS A 77 16.60 -6.81 -14.56
CA HIS A 77 16.64 -5.38 -14.23
C HIS A 77 16.00 -5.09 -12.85
N ILE A 78 14.84 -5.68 -12.57
CA ILE A 78 14.18 -5.57 -11.26
C ILE A 78 15.07 -6.17 -10.17
N HIS A 79 15.64 -7.36 -10.41
CA HIS A 79 16.52 -8.04 -9.46
C HIS A 79 17.73 -7.17 -9.09
N GLU A 80 18.42 -6.61 -10.07
CA GLU A 80 19.59 -5.75 -9.84
C GLU A 80 19.23 -4.49 -9.03
N LYS A 81 18.18 -3.76 -9.45
CA LYS A 81 17.70 -2.57 -8.74
C LYS A 81 17.28 -2.90 -7.32
N LEU A 82 16.50 -3.97 -7.15
CA LEU A 82 15.99 -4.37 -5.85
C LEU A 82 17.11 -4.79 -4.90
N THR A 83 18.07 -5.60 -5.37
CA THR A 83 19.26 -5.98 -4.61
C THR A 83 19.99 -4.76 -4.10
N ARG A 84 20.26 -3.79 -4.98
CA ARG A 84 20.92 -2.54 -4.59
C ARG A 84 20.14 -1.77 -3.52
N GLN A 85 18.81 -1.64 -3.65
CA GLN A 85 18.01 -0.90 -2.67
C GLN A 85 17.92 -1.65 -1.33
N ILE A 86 17.81 -2.99 -1.32
CA ILE A 86 17.81 -3.79 -0.11
C ILE A 86 19.15 -3.69 0.61
N THR A 87 20.28 -3.78 -0.11
CA THR A 87 21.63 -3.60 0.47
C THR A 87 21.75 -2.27 1.23
N LEU A 88 21.12 -1.19 0.72
CA LEU A 88 21.13 0.11 1.39
C LEU A 88 20.34 0.13 2.71
N THR A 89 19.45 -0.84 2.95
CA THR A 89 18.73 -0.98 4.24
C THR A 89 19.50 -1.79 5.27
N MET A 90 20.64 -2.38 4.89
CA MET A 90 21.44 -3.29 5.73
C MET A 90 22.79 -2.64 6.04
N PRO A 91 22.97 -2.01 7.21
CA PRO A 91 24.18 -1.23 7.53
C PRO A 91 25.50 -2.05 7.47
N GLU A 92 25.40 -3.36 7.74
CA GLU A 92 26.55 -4.27 7.80
C GLU A 92 26.88 -4.94 6.45
N CYS A 93 26.06 -4.67 5.40
CA CYS A 93 26.28 -5.24 4.08
C CYS A 93 27.14 -4.32 3.19
N ASP A 94 28.07 -4.93 2.47
CA ASP A 94 28.79 -4.29 1.36
C ASP A 94 28.00 -4.35 0.05
N GLU A 95 28.65 -3.97 -1.06
CA GLU A 95 28.02 -3.98 -2.40
C GLU A 95 27.64 -5.37 -2.91
N ASN A 96 28.23 -6.44 -2.35
CA ASN A 96 28.02 -7.84 -2.72
C ASN A 96 27.20 -8.60 -1.66
N CYS A 97 26.19 -7.96 -1.07
CA CYS A 97 25.39 -8.53 0.00
C CYS A 97 24.61 -9.79 -0.46
N GLU A 98 25.10 -10.97 -0.10
CA GLU A 98 24.45 -12.25 -0.43
C GLU A 98 23.01 -12.34 0.08
N VAL A 99 22.72 -11.74 1.24
CA VAL A 99 21.37 -11.72 1.81
C VAL A 99 20.43 -10.90 0.94
N ALA A 100 20.84 -9.70 0.51
CA ALA A 100 20.04 -8.86 -0.37
C ALA A 100 19.81 -9.54 -1.73
N TYR A 101 20.82 -10.20 -2.27
CA TYR A 101 20.72 -10.99 -3.49
C TYR A 101 19.72 -12.15 -3.35
N ALA A 102 19.80 -12.90 -2.24
CA ALA A 102 18.89 -14.01 -1.97
C ALA A 102 17.42 -13.54 -1.83
N ILE A 103 17.18 -12.43 -1.14
CA ILE A 103 15.85 -11.85 -0.99
C ILE A 103 15.30 -11.41 -2.35
N SER A 104 16.11 -10.71 -3.15
CA SER A 104 15.71 -10.29 -4.49
C SER A 104 15.39 -11.48 -5.40
N THR A 105 16.19 -12.55 -5.31
CA THR A 105 15.94 -13.81 -6.02
C THR A 105 14.63 -14.47 -5.58
N ALA A 106 14.35 -14.49 -4.27
CA ALA A 106 13.08 -15.00 -3.75
C ALA A 106 11.89 -14.18 -4.27
N PHE A 107 12.00 -12.86 -4.29
CA PHE A 107 10.98 -11.98 -4.85
C PHE A 107 10.72 -12.26 -6.33
N ILE A 108 11.76 -12.38 -7.16
CA ILE A 108 11.61 -12.71 -8.59
C ILE A 108 10.88 -14.03 -8.80
N LYS A 109 11.18 -15.05 -8.00
CA LYS A 109 10.48 -16.34 -8.06
C LYS A 109 8.99 -16.24 -7.73
N ARG A 110 8.58 -15.24 -6.96
CA ARG A 110 7.18 -15.03 -6.57
C ARG A 110 6.36 -14.25 -7.60
N ILE A 111 7.01 -13.51 -8.51
CA ILE A 111 6.30 -12.66 -9.50
C ILE A 111 5.22 -13.39 -10.29
N PRO A 112 5.41 -14.62 -10.80
CA PRO A 112 4.34 -15.32 -11.51
C PRO A 112 3.09 -15.55 -10.65
N ALA A 113 3.27 -15.96 -9.38
CA ALA A 113 2.15 -16.15 -8.45
C ALA A 113 1.48 -14.82 -8.06
N ILE A 114 2.25 -13.73 -7.94
CA ILE A 114 1.69 -12.37 -7.74
C ILE A 114 0.84 -11.98 -8.95
N GLN A 115 1.28 -12.27 -10.17
CA GLN A 115 0.49 -12.01 -11.39
C GLN A 115 -0.85 -12.77 -11.37
N GLU A 116 -0.86 -14.05 -10.99
CA GLU A 116 -2.08 -14.85 -10.86
C GLU A 116 -3.06 -14.24 -9.85
N LEU A 117 -2.56 -13.80 -8.68
CA LEU A 117 -3.37 -13.10 -7.68
C LEU A 117 -3.95 -11.79 -8.23
N LEU A 118 -3.15 -10.99 -8.91
CA LEU A 118 -3.57 -9.72 -9.49
C LEU A 118 -4.62 -9.90 -10.60
N LEU A 119 -4.57 -10.98 -11.37
CA LEU A 119 -5.60 -11.30 -12.35
C LEU A 119 -6.94 -11.68 -11.69
N LYS A 120 -6.91 -12.34 -10.52
CA LYS A 120 -8.09 -12.60 -9.70
C LYS A 120 -8.65 -11.31 -9.11
N ASP A 121 -7.79 -10.45 -8.55
CA ASP A 121 -8.19 -9.15 -8.02
C ASP A 121 -8.77 -8.25 -9.13
N LEU A 122 -8.19 -8.25 -10.33
CA LEU A 122 -8.73 -7.54 -11.49
C LEU A 122 -10.13 -8.04 -11.88
N SER A 123 -10.35 -9.35 -11.86
CA SER A 123 -11.67 -9.93 -12.12
C SER A 123 -12.69 -9.50 -11.06
N ALA A 124 -12.32 -9.53 -9.77
CA ALA A 124 -13.19 -9.10 -8.69
C ALA A 124 -13.53 -7.59 -8.77
N ASN A 125 -12.56 -6.75 -9.17
CA ASN A 125 -12.79 -5.32 -9.36
C ASN A 125 -13.71 -5.03 -10.55
N PHE A 126 -13.60 -5.78 -11.65
CA PHE A 126 -14.47 -5.66 -12.80
C PHE A 126 -15.90 -6.16 -12.52
N GLU A 127 -16.04 -7.32 -11.89
CA GLU A 127 -17.34 -7.93 -11.57
C GLU A 127 -18.05 -7.21 -10.41
N GLY A 128 -17.28 -6.52 -9.56
CA GLY A 128 -17.79 -5.82 -8.38
C GLY A 128 -18.38 -4.45 -8.67
N ASP A 129 -18.01 -3.81 -9.78
CA ASP A 129 -18.50 -2.50 -10.20
C ASP A 129 -19.36 -2.59 -11.46
N PRO A 130 -20.68 -2.45 -11.34
CA PRO A 130 -21.58 -2.46 -12.51
C PRO A 130 -21.31 -1.34 -13.53
N ALA A 131 -20.56 -0.29 -13.16
CA ALA A 131 -20.21 0.82 -14.04
C ALA A 131 -18.95 0.56 -14.87
N ALA A 132 -18.18 -0.50 -14.57
CA ALA A 132 -16.96 -0.83 -15.30
C ALA A 132 -17.27 -1.35 -16.72
N TYR A 133 -16.67 -0.74 -17.73
CA TYR A 133 -16.84 -1.16 -19.12
C TYR A 133 -15.98 -2.35 -19.51
N SER A 134 -14.77 -2.44 -18.97
CA SER A 134 -13.83 -3.50 -19.29
C SER A 134 -12.77 -3.69 -18.19
N LYS A 135 -12.10 -4.85 -18.21
CA LYS A 135 -10.96 -5.10 -17.31
C LYS A 135 -9.79 -4.16 -17.59
N GLU A 136 -9.63 -3.73 -18.82
CA GLU A 136 -8.61 -2.77 -19.23
C GLU A 136 -8.85 -1.40 -18.59
N GLU A 137 -10.11 -0.94 -18.56
CA GLU A 137 -10.48 0.30 -17.88
C GLU A 137 -10.18 0.23 -16.38
N VAL A 138 -10.56 -0.86 -15.73
CA VAL A 138 -10.25 -1.09 -14.32
C VAL A 138 -8.73 -1.06 -14.06
N LEU A 139 -7.96 -1.78 -14.87
CA LEU A 139 -6.52 -1.86 -14.74
C LEU A 139 -5.83 -0.50 -14.88
N LEU A 140 -6.30 0.33 -15.83
CA LEU A 140 -5.65 1.59 -16.18
C LEU A 140 -6.14 2.79 -15.36
N SER A 141 -7.35 2.71 -14.75
CA SER A 141 -8.02 3.87 -14.19
C SER A 141 -8.37 3.75 -12.70
N TYR A 142 -8.58 2.53 -12.18
CA TYR A 142 -9.11 2.36 -10.84
C TYR A 142 -8.04 2.49 -9.75
N PRO A 143 -8.22 3.43 -8.80
CA PRO A 143 -7.29 3.60 -7.70
C PRO A 143 -7.20 2.35 -6.80
N GLY A 144 -8.30 1.62 -6.62
CA GLY A 144 -8.34 0.37 -5.87
C GLY A 144 -7.40 -0.67 -6.46
N MET A 145 -7.47 -0.90 -7.77
CA MET A 145 -6.59 -1.86 -8.45
C MET A 145 -5.11 -1.47 -8.37
N PHE A 146 -4.80 -0.17 -8.47
CA PHE A 146 -3.44 0.32 -8.33
C PHE A 146 -2.88 0.12 -6.91
N ALA A 147 -3.70 0.40 -5.88
CA ALA A 147 -3.30 0.19 -4.49
C ALA A 147 -3.09 -1.30 -4.17
N ILE A 148 -3.99 -2.18 -4.65
CA ILE A 148 -3.88 -3.64 -4.51
C ILE A 148 -2.60 -4.13 -5.21
N PHE A 149 -2.32 -3.67 -6.42
CA PHE A 149 -1.09 -4.02 -7.15
C PHE A 149 0.15 -3.74 -6.31
N ILE A 150 0.28 -2.52 -5.77
CA ILE A 150 1.45 -2.15 -4.96
C ILE A 150 1.49 -2.95 -3.66
N TYR A 151 0.34 -3.16 -3.02
CA TYR A 151 0.26 -3.98 -1.82
C TYR A 151 0.80 -5.40 -2.08
N ARG A 152 0.37 -6.08 -3.15
CA ARG A 152 0.81 -7.46 -3.46
C ARG A 152 2.33 -7.58 -3.57
N ILE A 153 2.99 -6.64 -4.25
CA ILE A 153 4.46 -6.65 -4.39
C ILE A 153 5.16 -6.21 -3.09
N ALA A 154 4.63 -5.24 -2.36
CA ALA A 154 5.20 -4.78 -1.09
C ALA A 154 5.10 -5.86 0.00
N HIS A 155 4.01 -6.62 0.03
CA HIS A 155 3.78 -7.71 0.98
C HIS A 155 4.86 -8.80 0.88
N GLU A 156 5.26 -9.21 -0.32
CA GLU A 156 6.33 -10.20 -0.52
C GLU A 156 7.67 -9.73 0.08
N LEU A 157 7.98 -8.44 -0.04
CA LEU A 157 9.19 -7.87 0.57
C LEU A 157 9.05 -7.75 2.10
N TYR A 158 7.85 -7.45 2.59
CA TYR A 158 7.56 -7.42 4.03
C TYR A 158 7.73 -8.80 4.67
N GLU A 159 7.20 -9.86 4.05
CA GLU A 159 7.35 -11.25 4.54
C GLU A 159 8.82 -11.67 4.57
N ASN A 160 9.64 -11.18 3.65
CA ASN A 160 11.09 -11.37 3.64
C ASN A 160 11.84 -10.42 4.59
N LYS A 161 11.14 -9.68 5.46
CA LYS A 161 11.70 -8.80 6.49
C LYS A 161 12.57 -7.67 5.95
N VAL A 162 12.30 -7.23 4.73
CA VAL A 162 12.97 -6.06 4.15
C VAL A 162 12.56 -4.81 4.91
N ALA A 163 13.54 -4.08 5.43
CA ALA A 163 13.27 -2.84 6.14
C ALA A 163 12.92 -1.70 5.17
N MET A 164 12.06 -0.79 5.58
CA MET A 164 11.72 0.48 4.93
C MET A 164 11.05 0.36 3.55
N ILE A 165 11.58 -0.44 2.62
CA ILE A 165 11.13 -0.50 1.22
C ILE A 165 9.63 -0.86 1.11
N PRO A 166 9.09 -1.90 1.79
CA PRO A 166 7.66 -2.20 1.73
C PRO A 166 6.79 -1.01 2.17
N ARG A 167 7.21 -0.30 3.23
CA ARG A 167 6.50 0.90 3.70
C ARG A 167 6.61 2.06 2.71
N MET A 168 7.77 2.26 2.08
CA MET A 168 7.92 3.28 1.03
C MET A 168 7.00 3.01 -0.17
N MET A 169 6.80 1.73 -0.52
CA MET A 169 5.86 1.32 -1.57
C MET A 169 4.41 1.61 -1.17
N SER A 170 3.99 1.22 0.04
CA SER A 170 2.62 1.46 0.50
C SER A 170 2.30 2.95 0.65
N GLU A 171 3.24 3.77 1.15
CA GLU A 171 3.07 5.22 1.21
C GLU A 171 3.03 5.87 -0.18
N TYR A 172 3.71 5.30 -1.15
CA TYR A 172 3.55 5.75 -2.54
C TYR A 172 2.13 5.47 -3.05
N ALA A 173 1.60 4.25 -2.85
CA ALA A 173 0.22 3.92 -3.20
C ALA A 173 -0.78 4.87 -2.49
N HIS A 174 -0.63 5.05 -1.18
CA HIS A 174 -1.45 5.94 -0.37
C HIS A 174 -1.44 7.39 -0.91
N SER A 175 -0.26 7.92 -1.24
CA SER A 175 -0.13 9.27 -1.80
C SER A 175 -0.82 9.46 -3.16
N GLN A 176 -0.98 8.39 -3.95
CA GLN A 176 -1.59 8.45 -5.27
C GLN A 176 -3.10 8.18 -5.26
N THR A 177 -3.59 7.44 -4.26
CA THR A 177 -4.96 6.90 -4.29
C THR A 177 -5.79 7.30 -3.07
N GLY A 178 -5.16 7.74 -1.99
CA GLY A 178 -5.83 7.90 -0.68
C GLY A 178 -6.17 6.57 0.00
N ILE A 179 -5.62 5.44 -0.47
CA ILE A 179 -5.82 4.10 0.08
C ILE A 179 -4.55 3.68 0.83
N ASP A 180 -4.66 3.45 2.13
CA ASP A 180 -3.55 3.02 3.01
C ASP A 180 -3.68 1.53 3.33
N ILE A 181 -2.94 0.68 2.64
CA ILE A 181 -2.82 -0.75 2.97
C ILE A 181 -1.42 -1.00 3.52
N ASN A 182 -1.34 -1.38 4.80
CA ASN A 182 -0.06 -1.75 5.37
C ASN A 182 0.46 -3.05 4.75
N PRO A 183 1.74 -3.12 4.33
CA PRO A 183 2.28 -4.30 3.65
C PRO A 183 2.30 -5.56 4.54
N GLY A 184 2.16 -5.43 5.86
CA GLY A 184 2.05 -6.55 6.79
C GLY A 184 0.67 -7.21 6.85
N ALA A 185 -0.37 -6.57 6.32
CA ALA A 185 -1.70 -7.17 6.24
C ALA A 185 -1.66 -8.46 5.41
N LYS A 186 -2.51 -9.44 5.76
CA LYS A 186 -2.67 -10.69 5.00
C LYS A 186 -4.02 -10.65 4.29
N ILE A 187 -4.01 -10.61 2.97
CA ILE A 187 -5.22 -10.45 2.16
C ILE A 187 -5.31 -11.63 1.18
N GLY A 188 -6.46 -12.31 1.21
CA GLY A 188 -6.80 -13.41 0.33
C GLY A 188 -6.98 -13.02 -1.14
N GLU A 189 -7.61 -13.90 -1.91
CA GLU A 189 -7.83 -13.74 -3.34
C GLU A 189 -9.10 -12.95 -3.65
N TYR A 190 -9.24 -12.44 -4.88
CA TYR A 190 -10.42 -11.71 -5.35
C TYR A 190 -10.77 -10.49 -4.48
N PHE A 191 -9.75 -9.77 -4.06
CA PHE A 191 -9.92 -8.59 -3.23
C PHE A 191 -10.35 -7.39 -4.07
N PHE A 192 -11.40 -6.68 -3.59
CA PHE A 192 -11.99 -5.56 -4.29
C PHE A 192 -12.02 -4.30 -3.43
N ILE A 193 -11.61 -3.18 -3.99
CA ILE A 193 -11.79 -1.85 -3.37
C ILE A 193 -12.47 -0.93 -4.38
N ASP A 194 -13.68 -0.46 -4.03
CA ASP A 194 -14.43 0.50 -4.83
C ASP A 194 -14.23 1.91 -4.30
N HIS A 195 -14.02 2.88 -5.22
CA HIS A 195 -13.66 4.28 -4.95
C HIS A 195 -12.39 4.42 -4.11
N GLY A 196 -12.35 3.87 -2.94
CA GLY A 196 -11.21 3.58 -2.11
C GLY A 196 -10.68 4.73 -1.25
N THR A 197 -10.94 5.99 -1.58
CA THR A 197 -10.43 7.13 -0.82
C THR A 197 -10.73 7.00 0.68
N GLY A 198 -9.68 7.03 1.51
CA GLY A 198 -9.79 6.91 2.97
C GLY A 198 -9.94 5.48 3.49
N VAL A 199 -9.76 4.45 2.66
CA VAL A 199 -9.60 3.07 3.14
C VAL A 199 -8.30 2.95 3.91
N VAL A 200 -8.36 2.31 5.09
CA VAL A 200 -7.19 2.02 5.94
C VAL A 200 -7.20 0.55 6.33
N VAL A 201 -6.14 -0.18 6.01
CA VAL A 201 -5.93 -1.58 6.40
C VAL A 201 -4.66 -1.70 7.22
N GLY A 202 -4.83 -1.97 8.52
CA GLY A 202 -3.71 -2.03 9.48
C GLY A 202 -2.85 -3.28 9.35
N GLU A 203 -1.63 -3.20 9.87
CA GLU A 203 -0.53 -4.16 9.68
C GLU A 203 -0.87 -5.63 10.00
N THR A 204 -1.60 -5.88 11.08
CA THR A 204 -1.93 -7.26 11.51
C THR A 204 -3.33 -7.69 11.11
N THR A 205 -3.95 -6.97 10.15
CA THR A 205 -5.25 -7.33 9.59
C THR A 205 -5.13 -8.63 8.81
N ILE A 206 -6.15 -9.49 8.95
CA ILE A 206 -6.32 -10.70 8.14
C ILE A 206 -7.63 -10.55 7.38
N ILE A 207 -7.59 -10.67 6.07
CA ILE A 207 -8.75 -10.59 5.17
C ILE A 207 -8.81 -11.87 4.36
N GLY A 208 -9.96 -12.52 4.35
CA GLY A 208 -10.21 -13.72 3.55
C GLY A 208 -10.40 -13.44 2.05
N ASP A 209 -10.97 -14.41 1.35
CA ASP A 209 -11.23 -14.33 -0.09
C ASP A 209 -12.54 -13.61 -0.41
N ASN A 210 -12.63 -12.99 -1.59
CA ASN A 210 -13.84 -12.30 -2.09
C ASN A 210 -14.34 -11.17 -1.17
N VAL A 211 -13.44 -10.44 -0.52
CA VAL A 211 -13.81 -9.34 0.36
C VAL A 211 -13.88 -8.04 -0.43
N LYS A 212 -14.94 -7.25 -0.16
CA LYS A 212 -15.18 -5.95 -0.79
C LYS A 212 -15.11 -4.83 0.24
N LEU A 213 -14.28 -3.83 -0.03
CA LEU A 213 -14.18 -2.60 0.76
C LEU A 213 -14.63 -1.40 -0.06
N TYR A 214 -15.41 -0.54 0.56
CA TYR A 214 -15.80 0.75 -0.01
C TYR A 214 -15.03 1.91 0.66
N GLN A 215 -15.11 3.09 0.06
CA GLN A 215 -14.39 4.29 0.52
C GLN A 215 -14.57 4.53 2.03
N GLY A 216 -13.50 4.96 2.69
CA GLY A 216 -13.49 5.29 4.12
C GLY A 216 -13.58 4.09 5.07
N ALA A 217 -13.63 2.85 4.56
CA ALA A 217 -13.59 1.66 5.41
C ALA A 217 -12.25 1.58 6.16
N THR A 218 -12.29 1.36 7.48
CA THR A 218 -11.11 1.31 8.34
C THR A 218 -11.04 0.00 9.11
N LEU A 219 -9.93 -0.73 8.96
CA LEU A 219 -9.59 -1.92 9.73
C LEU A 219 -8.39 -1.56 10.63
N GLY A 220 -8.69 -1.05 11.84
CA GLY A 220 -7.74 -0.37 12.71
C GLY A 220 -7.50 -1.06 14.05
N ALA A 221 -6.51 -0.54 14.81
CA ALA A 221 -6.30 -0.93 16.19
C ALA A 221 -7.24 -0.16 17.13
N LEU A 222 -7.72 -0.82 18.20
CA LEU A 222 -8.61 -0.20 19.19
C LEU A 222 -7.90 0.88 20.02
N SER A 223 -6.63 0.68 20.33
CA SER A 223 -5.79 1.66 21.04
C SER A 223 -4.35 1.56 20.58
N PRO A 224 -3.70 2.69 20.25
CA PRO A 224 -2.27 2.71 19.93
C PRO A 224 -1.38 2.65 21.18
N ALA A 225 -1.93 2.96 22.38
CA ALA A 225 -1.14 3.01 23.62
C ALA A 225 -0.90 1.61 24.19
N GLY A 226 0.37 1.21 24.32
CA GLY A 226 0.81 -0.02 24.99
C GLY A 226 0.91 -1.28 24.13
N MET A 227 0.45 -1.29 22.89
CA MET A 227 0.52 -2.46 22.00
C MET A 227 1.68 -2.43 20.99
N ALA A 228 2.38 -1.31 20.88
CA ALA A 228 3.51 -1.16 19.95
C ALA A 228 4.75 -1.97 20.32
N THR A 229 4.76 -2.60 21.51
CA THR A 229 5.94 -3.30 22.06
C THR A 229 6.01 -4.79 21.71
N ASN A 230 4.93 -5.39 21.20
CA ASN A 230 4.94 -6.81 20.80
C ASN A 230 4.42 -6.98 19.37
N PRO A 231 5.31 -7.09 18.37
CA PRO A 231 4.94 -7.24 16.96
C PRO A 231 4.19 -8.56 16.67
N ASN A 232 4.22 -9.52 17.58
CA ASN A 232 3.57 -10.82 17.41
C ASN A 232 2.10 -10.82 17.87
N VAL A 233 1.61 -9.73 18.45
CA VAL A 233 0.20 -9.63 18.89
C VAL A 233 -0.65 -8.98 17.80
N ARG A 234 -1.67 -9.72 17.34
CA ARG A 234 -2.67 -9.17 16.43
C ARG A 234 -3.42 -8.02 17.11
N ARG A 235 -3.38 -6.82 16.50
CA ARG A 235 -4.04 -5.61 17.00
C ARG A 235 -5.13 -5.07 16.08
N HIS A 236 -5.28 -5.68 14.89
CA HIS A 236 -6.26 -5.31 13.87
C HIS A 236 -7.25 -6.45 13.63
N PRO A 237 -8.44 -6.16 13.10
CA PRO A 237 -9.49 -7.16 12.90
C PRO A 237 -9.08 -8.31 11.97
N LYS A 238 -9.77 -9.44 12.13
CA LYS A 238 -9.84 -10.52 11.16
C LYS A 238 -11.17 -10.47 10.44
N VAL A 239 -11.15 -10.57 9.12
CA VAL A 239 -12.32 -10.57 8.24
C VAL A 239 -12.34 -11.90 7.50
N GLY A 240 -13.48 -12.58 7.53
CA GLY A 240 -13.71 -13.85 6.84
C GLY A 240 -13.86 -13.69 5.32
N ASN A 241 -14.40 -14.73 4.68
CA ASN A 241 -14.61 -14.77 3.24
C ASN A 241 -15.95 -14.15 2.83
N ASN A 242 -16.05 -13.65 1.60
CA ASN A 242 -17.27 -13.09 1.01
C ASN A 242 -17.86 -11.93 1.82
N VAL A 243 -17.04 -11.18 2.55
CA VAL A 243 -17.49 -10.07 3.40
C VAL A 243 -17.56 -8.79 2.56
N VAL A 244 -18.63 -8.01 2.80
CA VAL A 244 -18.78 -6.67 2.21
C VAL A 244 -18.74 -5.63 3.32
N ILE A 245 -17.83 -4.69 3.24
CA ILE A 245 -17.71 -3.58 4.20
C ILE A 245 -18.00 -2.28 3.47
N TYR A 246 -19.20 -1.73 3.72
CA TYR A 246 -19.66 -0.50 3.06
C TYR A 246 -18.98 0.76 3.63
N ALA A 247 -19.22 1.85 2.92
CA ALA A 247 -18.56 3.13 3.09
C ALA A 247 -18.51 3.64 4.54
N ASN A 248 -17.34 4.18 4.92
CA ASN A 248 -17.08 4.82 6.22
C ASN A 248 -17.29 3.91 7.44
N SER A 249 -17.31 2.59 7.26
CA SER A 249 -17.38 1.66 8.38
C SER A 249 -16.03 1.52 9.05
N THR A 250 -16.02 1.47 10.38
CA THR A 250 -14.80 1.38 11.19
C THR A 250 -14.86 0.12 12.04
N LEU A 251 -13.91 -0.79 11.84
CA LEU A 251 -13.76 -2.04 12.56
C LEU A 251 -12.44 -2.00 13.32
N LEU A 252 -12.47 -2.15 14.65
CA LEU A 252 -11.30 -1.96 15.49
C LEU A 252 -11.02 -3.15 16.40
N GLY A 253 -9.74 -3.43 16.58
CA GLY A 253 -9.24 -4.33 17.61
C GLY A 253 -8.85 -5.72 17.14
N GLY A 254 -7.77 -6.27 17.70
CA GLY A 254 -7.26 -7.58 17.34
C GLY A 254 -8.14 -8.77 17.79
N ALA A 255 -9.04 -8.56 18.73
CA ALA A 255 -10.02 -9.58 19.13
C ALA A 255 -11.27 -9.57 18.26
N THR A 256 -11.47 -8.54 17.42
CA THR A 256 -12.62 -8.40 16.52
C THR A 256 -12.49 -9.35 15.34
N GLU A 257 -13.43 -10.24 15.18
CA GLU A 257 -13.53 -11.18 14.05
C GLU A 257 -14.88 -11.01 13.36
N ILE A 258 -14.86 -10.82 12.07
CA ILE A 258 -16.04 -10.73 11.21
C ILE A 258 -16.14 -12.06 10.48
N GLY A 259 -17.25 -12.78 10.71
CA GLY A 259 -17.48 -14.08 10.11
C GLY A 259 -17.66 -14.05 8.59
N ASP A 260 -17.73 -15.22 7.97
CA ASP A 260 -17.94 -15.34 6.53
C ASP A 260 -19.33 -14.81 6.13
N ASN A 261 -19.46 -14.30 4.90
CA ASN A 261 -20.69 -13.80 4.29
C ASN A 261 -21.34 -12.63 5.06
N VAL A 262 -20.58 -11.92 5.91
CA VAL A 262 -21.10 -10.77 6.66
C VAL A 262 -21.18 -9.55 5.74
N ILE A 263 -22.27 -8.79 5.88
CA ILE A 263 -22.43 -7.48 5.27
C ILE A 263 -22.39 -6.42 6.36
N VAL A 264 -21.40 -5.55 6.34
CA VAL A 264 -21.29 -4.41 7.26
C VAL A 264 -21.82 -3.17 6.54
N GLY A 265 -22.98 -2.67 6.97
CA GLY A 265 -23.61 -1.46 6.43
C GLY A 265 -22.78 -0.21 6.69
N GLY A 266 -22.98 0.79 5.83
CA GLY A 266 -22.20 2.03 5.89
C GLY A 266 -22.28 2.77 7.22
N ASN A 267 -21.18 3.45 7.59
CA ASN A 267 -21.02 4.19 8.85
C ASN A 267 -21.13 3.32 10.12
N ALA A 268 -21.00 2.00 10.02
CA ALA A 268 -20.97 1.14 11.20
C ALA A 268 -19.66 1.31 11.97
N PHE A 269 -19.75 1.26 13.31
CA PHE A 269 -18.60 1.29 14.20
C PHE A 269 -18.59 0.01 15.06
N LEU A 270 -17.65 -0.89 14.78
CA LEU A 270 -17.56 -2.21 15.37
C LEU A 270 -16.27 -2.39 16.18
N THR A 271 -16.42 -2.83 17.43
CA THR A 271 -15.31 -3.18 18.33
C THR A 271 -15.46 -4.60 18.90
N SER A 272 -16.42 -5.35 18.39
CA SER A 272 -16.71 -6.74 18.77
C SER A 272 -16.97 -7.59 17.53
N SER A 273 -16.82 -8.90 17.68
CA SER A 273 -16.99 -9.86 16.61
C SER A 273 -18.44 -9.93 16.13
N VAL A 274 -18.61 -10.35 14.88
CA VAL A 274 -19.90 -10.57 14.21
C VAL A 274 -19.90 -11.99 13.66
N GLU A 275 -20.97 -12.74 14.02
CA GLU A 275 -21.15 -14.11 13.56
C GLU A 275 -21.33 -14.19 12.03
N PRO A 276 -20.99 -15.32 11.41
CA PRO A 276 -21.21 -15.52 9.97
C PRO A 276 -22.66 -15.26 9.54
N ASP A 277 -22.86 -15.02 8.23
CA ASP A 277 -24.17 -14.84 7.60
C ASP A 277 -25.02 -13.71 8.21
N THR A 278 -24.36 -12.69 8.77
CA THR A 278 -25.02 -11.59 9.50
C THR A 278 -24.98 -10.29 8.68
N ILE A 279 -26.08 -9.53 8.71
CA ILE A 279 -26.12 -8.16 8.19
C ILE A 279 -26.09 -7.19 9.38
N VAL A 280 -25.03 -6.39 9.44
CA VAL A 280 -24.91 -5.28 10.39
C VAL A 280 -25.47 -4.02 9.76
N SER A 281 -26.47 -3.42 10.37
CA SER A 281 -27.03 -2.15 9.90
C SER A 281 -27.05 -1.10 11.00
N VAL A 282 -26.77 0.14 10.64
CA VAL A 282 -26.89 1.29 11.53
C VAL A 282 -28.33 1.78 11.47
N LYS A 283 -28.95 2.04 12.63
CA LYS A 283 -30.29 2.66 12.66
C LYS A 283 -30.25 4.00 11.95
N THR A 284 -31.23 4.23 11.07
CA THR A 284 -31.35 5.52 10.37
C THR A 284 -31.42 6.65 11.39
N PRO A 285 -30.54 7.65 11.34
CA PRO A 285 -30.61 8.80 12.26
C PRO A 285 -31.89 9.59 12.04
N GLU A 286 -32.50 10.06 13.11
CA GLU A 286 -33.64 10.97 13.00
C GLU A 286 -33.23 12.29 12.37
N LEU A 287 -33.89 12.65 11.29
CA LEU A 287 -33.64 13.89 10.57
C LEU A 287 -34.68 14.94 10.96
N THR A 288 -34.25 16.12 11.38
CA THR A 288 -35.13 17.26 11.66
C THR A 288 -35.08 18.22 10.47
N PHE A 289 -36.22 18.45 9.84
CA PHE A 289 -36.36 19.42 8.76
C PHE A 289 -36.85 20.75 9.30
N ARG A 290 -36.12 21.85 9.06
CA ARG A 290 -36.51 23.22 9.38
C ARG A 290 -36.61 24.03 8.11
N GLY A 291 -37.77 24.65 7.84
CA GLY A 291 -37.93 25.58 6.73
C GLY A 291 -36.99 26.79 6.90
N LYS A 292 -36.35 27.23 5.82
CA LYS A 292 -35.65 28.52 5.81
C LYS A 292 -36.69 29.62 6.00
N ARG A 293 -36.61 30.43 7.09
CA ARG A 293 -37.35 31.68 7.19
C ARG A 293 -36.81 32.61 6.14
N HIS A 294 -37.60 32.94 5.13
CA HIS A 294 -37.31 34.08 4.26
C HIS A 294 -37.41 35.33 5.14
N LYS A 295 -36.30 36.05 5.31
CA LYS A 295 -36.40 37.43 5.82
C LYS A 295 -36.99 38.25 4.69
N GLU A 296 -38.21 38.75 4.91
CA GLU A 296 -38.78 39.85 4.15
C GLU A 296 -37.95 41.12 4.31
#